data_d1ad026eff80fb7d2da0970d423475e1
#
_entry.id   d1ad026eff80fb7d2da0970d423475e1
#
_cell.length_a   1.000
_cell.length_b   1.000
_cell.length_c   1.000
_cell.angle_alpha   90.00
_cell.angle_beta   90.00
_cell.angle_gamma   90.00
#
_symmetry.space_group_name_H-M   'P 1'
#
loop_
_entity.id
_entity.type
_entity.pdbx_description
1 polymer ?
#
loop_
_entity_poly.entity_id
_entity_poly.type
_entity_poly.pdbx_seq_one_letter_code
_entity_poly.pdbx_strand_id
1 'polypeptide(L)'
;KSMFTFLNEMETVEENWRNSNYDISGQQLNINAYTEIGLGLSRQINSRLTVGARVKALLGIGNMELKLKNVAMSANLPSDAEIAKWSDENYWSGLSQPEAIKQATELKTKFDNYHANLNVGAELKSSFKGLELQEEEGKDYVTDFEFDSGKLGIAGYGFGIDLGASYKILDNLTVSASILDLGFISWSKSSTKIASANPDPIDIKGSTYAAMV
;
A
#
# COMPACT_ATOMS: atom_id res chain seq x y z
N LYS A 1 0.73 -2.91 11.10
CA LYS A 1 0.51 -1.44 11.09
C LYS A 1 -0.15 -1.04 9.77
N SER A 2 -0.88 0.07 9.72
CA SER A 2 -1.48 0.56 8.47
C SER A 2 -0.42 1.21 7.57
N MET A 3 -0.70 1.26 6.26
CA MET A 3 0.16 1.97 5.30
C MET A 3 0.34 3.46 5.69
N PHE A 4 -0.70 4.12 6.19
CA PHE A 4 -0.61 5.50 6.66
C PHE A 4 0.31 5.65 7.88
N THR A 5 0.26 4.72 8.83
CA THR A 5 1.18 4.70 9.97
C THR A 5 2.62 4.49 9.50
N PHE A 6 2.83 3.58 8.54
CA PHE A 6 4.15 3.33 7.96
C PHE A 6 4.70 4.58 7.25
N LEU A 7 3.90 5.24 6.40
CA LEU A 7 4.33 6.45 5.69
C LEU A 7 4.65 7.60 6.65
N ASN A 8 3.88 7.76 7.72
CA ASN A 8 4.13 8.79 8.73
C ASN A 8 5.36 8.49 9.59
N GLU A 9 5.69 7.21 9.78
CA GLU A 9 6.86 6.77 10.53
C GLU A 9 8.12 6.70 9.66
N MET A 10 8.01 6.78 8.33
CA MET A 10 9.18 6.79 7.43
C MET A 10 10.14 7.95 7.70
N GLU A 11 9.67 9.10 8.16
CA GLU A 11 10.54 10.19 8.60
C GLU A 11 11.37 9.83 9.85
N THR A 12 10.89 8.90 10.67
CA THR A 12 11.56 8.45 11.90
C THR A 12 12.26 7.10 11.75
N VAL A 13 12.18 6.47 10.58
CA VAL A 13 12.79 5.16 10.29
C VAL A 13 14.31 5.23 10.39
N GLU A 14 14.94 6.37 10.11
CA GLU A 14 16.40 6.54 10.25
C GLU A 14 16.92 6.24 11.66
N GLU A 15 16.13 6.52 12.70
CA GLU A 15 16.55 6.25 14.08
C GLU A 15 16.19 4.84 14.58
N ASN A 16 15.11 4.24 14.07
CA ASN A 16 14.54 3.00 14.63
C ASN A 16 14.55 1.79 13.68
N TRP A 17 15.08 1.92 12.46
CA TRP A 17 15.07 0.84 11.47
C TRP A 17 15.82 -0.41 11.91
N ARG A 18 16.83 -0.27 12.75
CA ARG A 18 17.69 -1.36 13.25
C ARG A 18 16.95 -2.38 14.11
N ASN A 19 15.84 -1.98 14.74
CA ASN A 19 14.98 -2.85 15.55
C ASN A 19 13.53 -2.68 15.09
N SER A 20 13.28 -2.91 13.80
CA SER A 20 11.98 -2.71 13.20
C SER A 20 11.28 -4.03 12.87
N ASN A 21 9.97 -3.99 12.92
CA ASN A 21 9.12 -5.05 12.42
C ASN A 21 7.87 -4.41 11.80
N TYR A 22 7.91 -4.23 10.49
CA TYR A 22 6.83 -3.64 9.70
C TYR A 22 6.26 -4.69 8.77
N ASP A 23 4.96 -4.87 8.81
CA ASP A 23 4.22 -5.67 7.85
C ASP A 23 2.99 -4.87 7.43
N ILE A 24 2.97 -4.47 6.15
CA ILE A 24 1.87 -3.78 5.50
C ILE A 24 1.29 -4.62 4.36
N SER A 25 1.55 -5.93 4.37
CA SER A 25 0.99 -6.86 3.39
C SER A 25 -0.53 -6.87 3.43
N GLY A 26 -1.12 -7.20 2.30
CA GLY A 26 -2.58 -7.32 2.16
C GLY A 26 -3.32 -5.99 2.10
N GLN A 27 -2.63 -4.85 2.15
CA GLN A 27 -3.27 -3.55 1.99
C GLN A 27 -3.47 -3.21 0.52
N GLN A 28 -4.52 -2.46 0.25
CA GLN A 28 -4.80 -1.96 -1.08
C GLN A 28 -5.26 -0.50 -1.03
N LEU A 29 -4.85 0.25 -2.06
CA LEU A 29 -5.34 1.59 -2.35
C LEU A 29 -6.07 1.53 -3.68
N ASN A 30 -7.30 2.03 -3.70
CA ASN A 30 -8.10 2.11 -4.92
C ASN A 30 -8.59 3.53 -5.11
N ILE A 31 -8.23 4.12 -6.24
CA ILE A 31 -8.61 5.48 -6.63
C ILE A 31 -9.40 5.38 -7.93
N ASN A 32 -10.62 5.95 -7.93
CA ASN A 32 -11.47 6.01 -9.10
C ASN A 32 -11.80 7.47 -9.42
N ALA A 33 -11.66 7.85 -10.68
CA ALA A 33 -12.10 9.11 -11.22
C ALA A 33 -13.14 8.84 -12.30
N TYR A 34 -14.33 9.37 -12.15
CA TYR A 34 -15.42 9.24 -13.12
C TYR A 34 -16.36 10.45 -13.09
N THR A 35 -17.08 10.62 -14.18
CA THR A 35 -18.19 11.57 -14.28
C THR A 35 -19.48 10.78 -14.35
N GLU A 36 -20.52 11.26 -13.69
CA GLU A 36 -21.85 10.67 -13.75
C GLU A 36 -22.86 11.60 -14.44
N ILE A 37 -23.74 10.98 -15.20
CA ILE A 37 -24.94 11.61 -15.76
C ILE A 37 -26.12 10.83 -15.20
N GLY A 38 -26.93 11.47 -14.34
CA GLY A 38 -28.02 10.80 -13.65
C GLY A 38 -29.36 11.42 -13.94
N LEU A 39 -30.38 10.56 -14.10
CA LEU A 39 -31.77 10.95 -14.17
C LEU A 39 -32.54 10.31 -13.01
N GLY A 40 -33.18 11.14 -12.19
CA GLY A 40 -33.92 10.70 -11.01
C GLY A 40 -35.37 11.12 -11.04
N LEU A 41 -36.19 10.28 -10.46
CA LEU A 41 -37.60 10.53 -10.23
C LEU A 41 -37.94 10.22 -8.78
N SER A 42 -38.82 11.04 -8.20
CA SER A 42 -39.43 10.75 -6.91
C SER A 42 -40.93 10.89 -6.99
N ARG A 43 -41.63 10.05 -6.25
CA ARG A 43 -43.08 10.06 -6.20
C ARG A 43 -43.59 9.86 -4.78
N GLN A 44 -44.54 10.68 -4.41
CA GLN A 44 -45.32 10.48 -3.21
C GLN A 44 -46.40 9.41 -3.52
N ILE A 45 -46.29 8.27 -2.86
CA ILE A 45 -47.20 7.13 -3.04
C ILE A 45 -48.49 7.37 -2.27
N ASN A 46 -48.39 7.94 -1.07
CA ASN A 46 -49.52 8.34 -0.25
C ASN A 46 -49.11 9.52 0.64
N SER A 47 -49.97 9.98 1.53
CA SER A 47 -49.74 11.11 2.42
C SER A 47 -48.49 10.92 3.37
N ARG A 48 -48.02 9.69 3.50
CA ARG A 48 -46.92 9.36 4.41
C ARG A 48 -45.66 8.81 3.72
N LEU A 49 -45.78 8.20 2.54
CA LEU A 49 -44.71 7.51 1.85
C LEU A 49 -44.31 8.24 0.57
N THR A 50 -43.07 8.60 0.49
CA THR A 50 -42.41 9.06 -0.75
C THR A 50 -41.31 8.09 -1.11
N VAL A 51 -41.19 7.70 -2.38
CA VAL A 51 -40.10 6.86 -2.90
C VAL A 51 -39.42 7.59 -4.05
N GLY A 52 -38.14 7.31 -4.23
CA GLY A 52 -37.35 7.86 -5.31
C GLY A 52 -36.35 6.83 -5.85
N ALA A 53 -36.07 6.99 -7.13
CA ALA A 53 -35.03 6.23 -7.81
C ALA A 53 -34.27 7.15 -8.76
N ARG A 54 -32.97 6.90 -8.91
CA ARG A 54 -32.09 7.59 -9.86
C ARG A 54 -31.29 6.54 -10.61
N VAL A 55 -31.25 6.64 -11.93
CA VAL A 55 -30.37 5.87 -12.79
C VAL A 55 -29.20 6.74 -13.22
N LYS A 56 -28.02 6.16 -13.30
CA LYS A 56 -26.77 6.87 -13.60
C LYS A 56 -26.03 6.17 -14.73
N ALA A 57 -25.56 6.92 -15.70
CA ALA A 57 -24.50 6.52 -16.60
C ALA A 57 -23.17 6.99 -16.04
N LEU A 58 -22.20 6.11 -15.92
CA LEU A 58 -20.88 6.37 -15.35
C LEU A 58 -19.84 6.37 -16.47
N LEU A 59 -19.11 7.47 -16.60
CA LEU A 59 -18.04 7.64 -17.57
C LEU A 59 -16.71 7.65 -16.81
N GLY A 60 -16.03 6.50 -16.82
CA GLY A 60 -14.75 6.31 -16.11
C GLY A 60 -13.63 7.06 -16.81
N ILE A 61 -13.01 7.99 -16.12
CA ILE A 61 -11.85 8.76 -16.60
C ILE A 61 -10.57 7.99 -16.27
N GLY A 62 -10.47 7.45 -15.06
CA GLY A 62 -9.34 6.68 -14.63
C GLY A 62 -9.57 5.88 -13.37
N ASN A 63 -8.79 4.80 -13.25
CA ASN A 63 -8.71 3.96 -12.07
C ASN A 63 -7.25 3.66 -11.77
N MET A 64 -6.91 3.63 -10.51
CA MET A 64 -5.62 3.14 -10.03
C MET A 64 -5.86 2.25 -8.81
N GLU A 65 -5.38 1.03 -8.88
CA GLU A 65 -5.44 0.03 -7.81
C GLU A 65 -4.02 -0.43 -7.49
N LEU A 66 -3.54 -0.08 -6.30
CA LEU A 66 -2.26 -0.55 -5.75
C LEU A 66 -2.56 -1.63 -4.71
N LYS A 67 -2.00 -2.81 -4.90
CA LYS A 67 -2.06 -3.92 -3.95
C LYS A 67 -0.68 -4.22 -3.41
N LEU A 68 -0.53 -4.18 -2.10
CA LEU A 68 0.66 -4.62 -1.39
C LEU A 68 0.47 -6.08 -1.00
N LYS A 69 0.98 -7.01 -1.83
CA LYS A 69 0.78 -8.45 -1.62
C LYS A 69 1.61 -8.96 -0.46
N ASN A 70 2.86 -8.53 -0.41
CA ASN A 70 3.85 -9.02 0.53
C ASN A 70 4.90 -7.93 0.74
N VAL A 71 4.62 -6.99 1.65
CA VAL A 71 5.53 -5.89 1.97
C VAL A 71 5.81 -5.92 3.46
N ALA A 72 6.94 -6.53 3.81
CA ALA A 72 7.36 -6.71 5.18
C ALA A 72 8.85 -6.42 5.32
N MET A 73 9.21 -5.75 6.40
CA MET A 73 10.58 -5.50 6.81
C MET A 73 10.73 -5.87 8.28
N SER A 74 11.72 -6.69 8.57
CA SER A 74 12.13 -6.93 9.94
C SER A 74 13.65 -6.78 10.05
N ALA A 75 14.10 -6.08 11.06
CA ALA A 75 15.51 -5.93 11.35
C ALA A 75 15.76 -6.04 12.85
N ASN A 76 16.82 -6.74 13.19
CA ASN A 76 17.43 -6.77 14.50
C ASN A 76 18.93 -6.61 14.27
N LEU A 77 19.44 -5.39 14.37
CA LEU A 77 20.82 -5.04 14.04
C LEU A 77 21.49 -4.35 15.24
N PRO A 78 22.82 -4.39 15.32
CA PRO A 78 23.53 -3.73 16.40
C PRO A 78 23.36 -2.21 16.35
N SER A 79 23.33 -1.58 17.52
CA SER A 79 23.36 -0.13 17.66
C SER A 79 24.76 0.43 17.28
N ASP A 80 24.81 1.72 16.93
CA ASP A 80 26.08 2.38 16.65
C ASP A 80 27.03 2.34 17.84
N ALA A 81 26.49 2.44 19.06
CA ALA A 81 27.27 2.32 20.28
C ALA A 81 27.90 0.92 20.46
N GLU A 82 27.17 -0.13 20.08
CA GLU A 82 27.70 -1.50 20.09
C GLU A 82 28.79 -1.67 19.03
N ILE A 83 28.53 -1.18 17.82
CA ILE A 83 29.50 -1.24 16.71
C ILE A 83 30.77 -0.49 17.12
N ALA A 84 30.66 0.74 17.61
CA ALA A 84 31.78 1.54 18.04
C ALA A 84 32.58 0.82 19.14
N LYS A 85 31.91 0.23 20.13
CA LYS A 85 32.54 -0.53 21.20
C LYS A 85 33.31 -1.74 20.68
N TRP A 86 32.75 -2.50 19.75
CA TRP A 86 33.39 -3.70 19.21
C TRP A 86 34.52 -3.40 18.22
N SER A 87 34.52 -2.22 17.63
CA SER A 87 35.57 -1.73 16.72
C SER A 87 36.71 -1.05 17.46
N ASP A 88 36.59 -0.84 18.77
CA ASP A 88 37.62 -0.17 19.58
C ASP A 88 38.70 -1.16 20.05
N GLU A 89 39.89 -1.04 19.49
CA GLU A 89 41.04 -1.86 19.89
C GLU A 89 41.41 -1.70 21.40
N ASN A 90 41.21 -0.52 21.97
CA ASN A 90 41.46 -0.27 23.37
C ASN A 90 40.50 -1.03 24.28
N TYR A 91 39.25 -1.23 23.83
CA TYR A 91 38.29 -2.05 24.56
C TYR A 91 38.78 -3.49 24.71
N TRP A 92 39.27 -4.10 23.64
CA TRP A 92 39.73 -5.49 23.64
C TRP A 92 41.05 -5.67 24.35
N SER A 93 42.00 -4.76 24.17
CA SER A 93 43.33 -4.81 24.79
C SER A 93 43.31 -4.57 26.31
N GLY A 94 42.26 -3.90 26.81
CA GLY A 94 42.04 -3.69 28.25
C GLY A 94 41.46 -4.89 29.01
N LEU A 95 41.03 -5.96 28.28
CA LEU A 95 40.43 -7.14 28.89
C LEU A 95 41.51 -8.19 29.24
N SER A 96 41.29 -8.91 30.34
CA SER A 96 42.01 -10.14 30.60
C SER A 96 41.64 -11.22 29.57
N GLN A 97 42.54 -12.20 29.35
CA GLN A 97 42.27 -13.27 28.38
C GLN A 97 40.95 -14.04 28.62
N PRO A 98 40.55 -14.39 29.84
CA PRO A 98 39.26 -15.03 30.10
C PRO A 98 38.07 -14.12 29.78
N GLU A 99 38.18 -12.82 30.07
CA GLU A 99 37.12 -11.83 29.76
C GLU A 99 36.99 -11.60 28.29
N ALA A 100 38.10 -11.51 27.55
CA ALA A 100 38.10 -11.37 26.10
C ALA A 100 37.41 -12.56 25.42
N ILE A 101 37.69 -13.80 25.84
CA ILE A 101 37.05 -15.01 25.35
C ILE A 101 35.54 -14.99 25.63
N LYS A 102 35.15 -14.61 26.86
CA LYS A 102 33.75 -14.49 27.23
C LYS A 102 33.04 -13.48 26.36
N GLN A 103 33.59 -12.26 26.20
CA GLN A 103 33.01 -11.20 25.38
C GLN A 103 32.94 -11.60 23.91
N ALA A 104 33.94 -12.25 23.34
CA ALA A 104 33.95 -12.75 21.98
C ALA A 104 32.86 -13.83 21.76
N THR A 105 32.63 -14.70 22.74
CA THR A 105 31.57 -15.72 22.67
C THR A 105 30.18 -15.09 22.73
N GLU A 106 30.00 -14.11 23.62
CA GLU A 106 28.74 -13.36 23.72
C GLU A 106 28.46 -12.57 22.41
N LEU A 107 29.51 -11.95 21.87
CA LEU A 107 29.42 -11.23 20.60
C LEU A 107 29.04 -12.16 19.46
N LYS A 108 29.67 -13.33 19.35
CA LYS A 108 29.31 -14.33 18.35
C LYS A 108 27.83 -14.72 18.45
N THR A 109 27.35 -15.00 19.66
CA THR A 109 25.94 -15.35 19.90
C THR A 109 25.00 -14.22 19.50
N LYS A 110 25.37 -12.95 19.74
CA LYS A 110 24.62 -11.79 19.28
C LYS A 110 24.61 -11.70 17.76
N PHE A 111 25.77 -11.86 17.11
CA PHE A 111 25.86 -11.85 15.64
C PHE A 111 24.99 -12.92 14.99
N ASP A 112 24.93 -14.12 15.56
CA ASP A 112 24.09 -15.19 15.05
C ASP A 112 22.58 -14.86 15.10
N ASN A 113 22.18 -13.93 15.99
CA ASN A 113 20.81 -13.46 16.14
C ASN A 113 20.49 -12.20 15.31
N TYR A 114 21.50 -11.50 14.80
CA TYR A 114 21.26 -10.34 13.95
C TYR A 114 20.74 -10.76 12.58
N HIS A 115 19.74 -10.04 12.14
CA HIS A 115 19.16 -10.25 10.82
C HIS A 115 18.55 -8.95 10.28
N ALA A 116 18.47 -8.85 8.97
CA ALA A 116 17.64 -7.89 8.25
C ALA A 116 16.94 -8.63 7.13
N ASN A 117 15.62 -8.58 7.14
CA ASN A 117 14.78 -9.19 6.14
C ASN A 117 13.91 -8.14 5.49
N LEU A 118 13.89 -8.08 4.17
CA LEU A 118 13.02 -7.22 3.39
C LEU A 118 12.34 -8.04 2.31
N ASN A 119 11.03 -7.99 2.31
CA ASN A 119 10.18 -8.60 1.30
C ASN A 119 9.33 -7.50 0.66
N VAL A 120 9.27 -7.47 -0.67
CA VAL A 120 8.50 -6.47 -1.42
C VAL A 120 7.74 -7.18 -2.52
N GLY A 121 6.42 -7.24 -2.38
CA GLY A 121 5.52 -7.73 -3.41
C GLY A 121 4.38 -6.74 -3.60
N ALA A 122 4.32 -6.10 -4.75
CA ALA A 122 3.31 -5.11 -5.07
C ALA A 122 2.76 -5.31 -6.48
N GLU A 123 1.51 -4.93 -6.68
CA GLU A 123 0.85 -4.88 -7.98
C GLU A 123 0.15 -3.54 -8.14
N LEU A 124 0.46 -2.85 -9.20
CA LEU A 124 -0.21 -1.64 -9.64
C LEU A 124 -1.03 -1.96 -10.88
N LYS A 125 -2.35 -1.78 -10.78
CA LYS A 125 -3.24 -1.81 -11.93
C LYS A 125 -3.76 -0.41 -12.18
N SER A 126 -3.62 0.06 -13.41
CA SER A 126 -4.04 1.40 -13.79
C SER A 126 -4.87 1.34 -15.06
N SER A 127 -5.93 2.13 -15.12
CA SER A 127 -6.82 2.23 -16.28
C SER A 127 -7.02 3.71 -16.61
N PHE A 128 -6.01 4.29 -17.29
CA PHE A 128 -6.05 5.65 -17.82
C PHE A 128 -5.76 5.63 -19.31
N LYS A 129 -6.42 6.50 -20.07
CA LYS A 129 -5.96 6.82 -21.43
C LYS A 129 -4.80 7.82 -21.33
N GLY A 130 -3.75 7.57 -22.11
CA GLY A 130 -2.55 8.41 -22.12
C GLY A 130 -1.50 8.05 -21.07
N LEU A 131 -1.71 7.01 -20.26
CA LEU A 131 -0.66 6.45 -19.42
C LEU A 131 0.09 5.36 -20.17
N GLU A 132 1.37 5.56 -20.36
CA GLU A 132 2.30 4.57 -20.92
C GLU A 132 3.30 4.19 -19.83
N LEU A 133 3.44 2.90 -19.59
CA LEU A 133 4.44 2.34 -18.67
C LEU A 133 5.62 1.90 -19.51
N GLN A 134 6.80 2.36 -19.15
CA GLN A 134 8.04 2.00 -19.85
C GLN A 134 8.74 0.90 -19.05
N GLU A 135 9.11 -0.16 -19.77
CA GLU A 135 9.92 -1.26 -19.28
C GLU A 135 11.28 -1.19 -19.98
N GLU A 136 12.35 -1.29 -19.23
CA GLU A 136 13.69 -1.35 -19.80
C GLU A 136 14.04 -2.82 -20.10
N GLU A 137 14.64 -3.07 -21.26
CA GLU A 137 15.01 -4.42 -21.68
C GLU A 137 15.92 -5.11 -20.64
N GLY A 138 15.47 -6.26 -20.14
CA GLY A 138 16.17 -7.02 -19.10
C GLY A 138 15.78 -6.67 -17.66
N LYS A 139 14.78 -5.82 -17.45
CA LYS A 139 14.20 -5.55 -16.11
C LYS A 139 12.75 -6.01 -16.06
N ASP A 140 12.42 -6.76 -15.02
CA ASP A 140 11.06 -7.26 -14.75
C ASP A 140 10.21 -6.25 -13.94
N TYR A 141 10.50 -4.95 -14.06
CA TYR A 141 9.76 -3.88 -13.38
C TYR A 141 9.69 -2.62 -14.23
N VAL A 142 8.64 -1.83 -14.00
CA VAL A 142 8.45 -0.53 -14.66
C VAL A 142 9.53 0.45 -14.18
N THR A 143 10.28 1.01 -15.12
CA THR A 143 11.37 1.95 -14.85
C THR A 143 10.94 3.39 -14.93
N ASP A 144 9.90 3.68 -15.74
CA ASP A 144 9.37 5.03 -15.92
C ASP A 144 7.90 4.98 -16.36
N PHE A 145 7.22 6.09 -16.23
CA PHE A 145 5.86 6.27 -16.73
C PHE A 145 5.74 7.60 -17.45
N GLU A 146 5.09 7.57 -18.59
CA GLU A 146 4.78 8.76 -19.37
C GLU A 146 3.27 9.02 -19.33
N PHE A 147 2.90 10.27 -19.10
CA PHE A 147 1.51 10.68 -19.05
C PHE A 147 1.23 11.77 -20.09
N ASP A 148 0.55 11.38 -21.15
CA ASP A 148 0.11 12.29 -22.21
C ASP A 148 -1.30 12.81 -21.90
N SER A 149 -1.36 14.03 -21.38
CA SER A 149 -2.64 14.69 -21.05
C SER A 149 -3.50 14.97 -22.30
N GLY A 150 -2.91 15.01 -23.48
CA GLY A 150 -3.64 15.17 -24.75
C GLY A 150 -4.43 13.94 -25.16
N LYS A 151 -4.08 12.76 -24.61
CA LYS A 151 -4.80 11.51 -24.85
C LYS A 151 -5.83 11.17 -23.76
N LEU A 152 -6.04 12.05 -22.78
CA LEU A 152 -7.07 11.86 -21.76
C LEU A 152 -8.44 11.64 -22.39
N GLY A 153 -9.21 10.73 -21.81
CA GLY A 153 -10.54 10.40 -22.30
C GLY A 153 -11.23 9.32 -21.48
N ILE A 154 -12.40 8.90 -21.93
CA ILE A 154 -13.16 7.87 -21.23
C ILE A 154 -12.40 6.53 -21.35
N ALA A 155 -11.98 6.01 -20.20
CA ALA A 155 -11.27 4.75 -20.05
C ALA A 155 -12.19 3.59 -19.63
N GLY A 156 -13.45 3.89 -19.27
CA GLY A 156 -14.44 2.90 -18.87
C GLY A 156 -15.86 3.43 -18.92
N TYR A 157 -16.83 2.52 -18.94
CA TYR A 157 -18.24 2.84 -18.90
C TYR A 157 -18.93 2.03 -17.80
N GLY A 158 -19.91 2.63 -17.18
CA GLY A 158 -20.65 1.99 -16.10
C GLY A 158 -22.08 2.45 -15.99
N PHE A 159 -22.76 1.81 -15.08
CA PHE A 159 -24.13 2.09 -14.74
C PHE A 159 -24.30 2.04 -13.22
N GLY A 160 -25.12 2.93 -12.69
CA GLY A 160 -25.46 2.95 -11.28
C GLY A 160 -26.92 3.27 -11.05
N ILE A 161 -27.43 2.90 -9.88
CA ILE A 161 -28.77 3.20 -9.42
C ILE A 161 -28.74 3.65 -7.96
N ASP A 162 -29.51 4.68 -7.67
CA ASP A 162 -29.84 5.10 -6.32
C ASP A 162 -31.31 4.81 -6.06
N LEU A 163 -31.63 4.33 -4.87
CA LEU A 163 -32.98 4.10 -4.40
C LEU A 163 -33.16 4.77 -3.04
N GLY A 164 -34.31 5.38 -2.83
CA GLY A 164 -34.61 6.02 -1.55
C GLY A 164 -36.08 5.95 -1.21
N ALA A 165 -36.37 5.92 0.07
CA ALA A 165 -37.72 6.01 0.60
C ALA A 165 -37.73 6.89 1.85
N SER A 166 -38.81 7.64 2.00
CA SER A 166 -39.07 8.48 3.17
C SER A 166 -40.48 8.21 3.67
N TYR A 167 -40.60 7.93 4.96
CA TYR A 167 -41.90 7.62 5.58
C TYR A 167 -42.17 8.51 6.79
N LYS A 168 -43.30 9.23 6.73
CA LYS A 168 -43.75 10.09 7.83
C LYS A 168 -44.49 9.24 8.85
N ILE A 169 -43.84 8.95 9.97
CA ILE A 169 -44.40 8.16 11.06
C ILE A 169 -45.44 8.98 11.85
N LEU A 170 -45.04 10.20 12.21
CA LEU A 170 -45.86 11.19 12.90
C LEU A 170 -45.80 12.51 12.13
N ASP A 171 -46.66 13.47 12.46
CA ASP A 171 -46.62 14.78 11.79
C ASP A 171 -45.28 15.53 11.94
N ASN A 172 -44.57 15.25 13.03
CA ASN A 172 -43.28 15.82 13.34
C ASN A 172 -42.11 14.82 13.22
N LEU A 173 -42.36 13.60 12.75
CA LEU A 173 -41.31 12.55 12.66
C LEU A 173 -41.35 11.86 11.29
N THR A 174 -40.26 11.99 10.55
CA THR A 174 -40.04 11.32 9.28
C THR A 174 -38.77 10.47 9.38
N VAL A 175 -38.85 9.23 8.88
CA VAL A 175 -37.71 8.31 8.76
C VAL A 175 -37.41 8.10 7.27
N SER A 176 -36.16 8.12 6.90
CA SER A 176 -35.70 7.92 5.54
C SER A 176 -34.62 6.87 5.46
N ALA A 177 -34.61 6.11 4.38
CA ALA A 177 -33.57 5.15 4.04
C ALA A 177 -33.19 5.28 2.57
N SER A 178 -31.92 5.08 2.26
CA SER A 178 -31.42 5.10 0.88
C SER A 178 -30.31 4.10 0.67
N ILE A 179 -30.23 3.59 -0.56
CA ILE A 179 -29.13 2.84 -1.11
C ILE A 179 -28.60 3.69 -2.25
N LEU A 180 -27.33 4.09 -2.17
CA LEU A 180 -26.70 4.97 -3.15
C LEU A 180 -25.60 4.21 -3.87
N ASP A 181 -25.32 4.60 -5.12
CA ASP A 181 -24.20 4.12 -5.93
C ASP A 181 -24.14 2.60 -6.11
N LEU A 182 -25.29 1.95 -6.13
CA LEU A 182 -25.35 0.53 -6.48
C LEU A 182 -25.08 0.37 -7.97
N GLY A 183 -23.84 0.04 -8.33
CA GLY A 183 -23.43 -0.01 -9.72
C GLY A 183 -22.01 -0.51 -9.91
N PHE A 184 -21.51 -0.35 -11.13
CA PHE A 184 -20.15 -0.73 -11.50
C PHE A 184 -19.64 0.11 -12.67
N ILE A 185 -18.32 0.15 -12.82
CA ILE A 185 -17.63 0.66 -14.01
C ILE A 185 -16.81 -0.47 -14.61
N SER A 186 -16.98 -0.72 -15.90
CA SER A 186 -16.15 -1.65 -16.67
C SER A 186 -15.04 -0.87 -17.34
N TRP A 187 -13.81 -1.12 -16.94
CA TRP A 187 -12.63 -0.46 -17.49
C TRP A 187 -12.19 -1.14 -18.78
N SER A 188 -11.80 -0.33 -19.78
CA SER A 188 -11.34 -0.81 -21.07
C SER A 188 -10.01 -1.54 -20.95
N LYS A 189 -9.91 -2.73 -21.52
CA LYS A 189 -8.68 -3.51 -21.58
C LYS A 189 -7.53 -2.75 -22.27
N SER A 190 -7.85 -1.97 -23.32
CA SER A 190 -6.85 -1.17 -24.03
C SER A 190 -6.26 -0.03 -23.21
N SER A 191 -6.99 0.43 -22.20
CA SER A 191 -6.54 1.49 -21.28
C SER A 191 -6.02 0.93 -19.96
N THR A 192 -6.07 -0.39 -19.77
CA THR A 192 -5.62 -1.02 -18.53
C THR A 192 -4.19 -1.52 -18.68
N LYS A 193 -3.34 -1.08 -17.76
CA LYS A 193 -1.95 -1.53 -17.60
C LYS A 193 -1.80 -2.16 -16.24
N ILE A 194 -0.95 -3.18 -16.14
CA ILE A 194 -0.62 -3.87 -14.89
C ILE A 194 0.89 -3.91 -14.79
N ALA A 195 1.41 -3.41 -13.68
CA ALA A 195 2.80 -3.56 -13.30
C ALA A 195 2.88 -4.37 -12.01
N SER A 196 3.81 -5.30 -11.92
CA SER A 196 4.04 -6.06 -10.70
C SER A 196 5.53 -6.04 -10.35
N ALA A 197 5.81 -5.89 -9.07
CA ALA A 197 7.14 -6.04 -8.51
C ALA A 197 7.09 -7.16 -7.48
N ASN A 198 7.94 -8.16 -7.65
CA ASN A 198 8.07 -9.27 -6.71
C ASN A 198 9.52 -9.78 -6.75
N PRO A 199 10.51 -8.92 -6.37
CA PRO A 199 11.90 -9.32 -6.31
C PRO A 199 12.11 -10.43 -5.27
N ASP A 200 13.20 -11.15 -5.38
CA ASP A 200 13.61 -12.12 -4.36
C ASP A 200 13.76 -11.41 -3.00
N PRO A 201 13.29 -12.04 -1.92
CA PRO A 201 13.44 -11.50 -0.58
C PRO A 201 14.92 -11.26 -0.24
N ILE A 202 15.22 -10.10 0.33
CA ILE A 202 16.53 -9.84 0.91
C ILE A 202 16.53 -10.43 2.31
N ASP A 203 17.40 -11.40 2.57
CA ASP A 203 17.60 -12.02 3.89
C ASP A 203 19.08 -11.96 4.24
N ILE A 204 19.46 -11.01 5.09
CA ILE A 204 20.82 -10.83 5.58
C ILE A 204 20.87 -11.34 7.01
N LYS A 205 21.73 -12.33 7.25
CA LYS A 205 22.03 -12.85 8.59
C LYS A 205 23.36 -12.31 9.06
N GLY A 206 23.50 -12.08 10.36
CA GLY A 206 24.74 -11.59 10.94
C GLY A 206 25.94 -12.50 10.63
N SER A 207 25.73 -13.80 10.59
CA SER A 207 26.76 -14.77 10.18
C SER A 207 27.21 -14.59 8.72
N THR A 208 26.34 -14.17 7.85
CA THR A 208 26.66 -13.90 6.42
C THR A 208 27.43 -12.59 6.29
N TYR A 209 27.08 -11.57 7.07
CA TYR A 209 27.78 -10.28 7.08
C TYR A 209 29.21 -10.42 7.59
N ALA A 210 29.42 -11.21 8.64
CA ALA A 210 30.76 -11.49 9.18
C ALA A 210 31.68 -12.24 8.19
N ALA A 211 31.12 -12.88 7.17
CA ALA A 211 31.89 -13.54 6.11
C ALA A 211 32.21 -12.62 4.92
N MET A 212 31.64 -11.42 4.87
CA MET A 212 31.83 -10.43 3.80
C MET A 212 32.83 -9.32 4.17
N VAL A 213 33.20 -9.23 5.46
CA VAL A 213 34.18 -8.28 6.03
C VAL A 213 35.42 -9.01 6.47
#